data_bf8562316c5ce5e5d57b5bc91cdc64ea
#
_entry.id   bf8562316c5ce5e5d57b5bc91cdc64ea
#
_cell.length_a   1.000
_cell.length_b   1.000
_cell.length_c   1.000
_cell.angle_alpha   90.00
_cell.angle_beta   90.00
_cell.angle_gamma   90.00
#
_symmetry.space_group_name_H-M   'P 1'
#
loop_
_entity.id
_entity.type
_entity.pdbx_description
1 polymer ?
#
loop_
_entity_poly.entity_id
_entity_poly.type
_entity_poly.pdbx_seq_one_letter_code
_entity_poly.pdbx_strand_id
1 'polypeptide(L)'
;MNKRELKGLGLIEIKDSVKPTDNGKVFLVRSETDPNVWYRVSWDDSKWVCECSDFLKKKKKCKHIWCLIYWLLLRLLNVSLKDEANGNVCPKCGSSENVVKRGFRYNLSGPKQTYYCKDCDKRFTERNAFLRMKNDALIILTALDLYFKGLSLRKVRDHLQQIYGCSVHHTTILKWIRKYSRLIGEYMRKLGVEFGDRWGADETVIKIGGREMRLWALMDHETRLLIAYKISERRSSEEAEALLRKGIERSGKTPLEVVTDGFSGYHKALEKITQENNNKETEASLIHIHGPLVGEINNNLVERFFGEVKQRIANMRGIKNEESFSAFLEGYLGIYNTRKLKSDANLSKIFKQGNA
;
A
#
# COMPACT_ATOMS: atom_id res chain seq x y z
N MET A 1 7.98 15.55 5.28
CA MET A 1 6.61 15.68 5.84
C MET A 1 6.28 17.16 5.98
N ASN A 2 5.06 17.56 5.63
CA ASN A 2 4.62 18.92 5.88
C ASN A 2 3.99 19.06 7.29
N LYS A 3 3.81 20.29 7.77
CA LYS A 3 3.29 20.56 9.13
C LYS A 3 1.92 19.89 9.42
N ARG A 4 1.07 19.70 8.40
CA ARG A 4 -0.23 19.05 8.56
C ARG A 4 -0.13 17.54 8.69
N GLU A 5 0.79 16.92 7.98
CA GLU A 5 1.09 15.49 8.11
C GLU A 5 1.60 15.16 9.50
N LEU A 6 2.56 15.94 10.02
CA LEU A 6 3.08 15.80 11.38
C LEU A 6 1.97 15.89 12.43
N LYS A 7 1.08 16.88 12.30
CA LYS A 7 -0.07 17.00 13.19
C LYS A 7 -1.07 15.84 13.05
N GLY A 8 -1.22 15.30 11.83
CA GLY A 8 -2.04 14.10 11.60
C GLY A 8 -1.50 12.87 12.29
N LEU A 9 -0.18 12.69 12.29
CA LEU A 9 0.49 11.63 13.04
C LEU A 9 0.32 11.80 14.56
N GLY A 10 0.49 12.99 15.09
CA GLY A 10 0.25 13.27 16.51
C GLY A 10 -1.19 13.01 16.96
N LEU A 11 -2.17 13.26 16.08
CA LEU A 11 -3.57 12.95 16.39
C LEU A 11 -3.85 11.45 16.54
N ILE A 12 -3.12 10.58 15.84
CA ILE A 12 -3.29 9.13 15.93
C ILE A 12 -2.85 8.57 17.28
N GLU A 13 -1.94 9.25 17.99
CA GLU A 13 -1.49 8.86 19.34
C GLU A 13 -2.60 9.03 20.38
N ILE A 14 -3.60 9.87 20.07
CA ILE A 14 -4.77 10.06 20.93
C ILE A 14 -5.67 8.81 20.80
N LYS A 15 -5.92 8.14 21.92
CA LYS A 15 -6.82 6.97 21.96
C LYS A 15 -8.18 7.32 21.36
N ASP A 16 -8.67 6.43 20.50
CA ASP A 16 -9.95 6.58 19.80
C ASP A 16 -10.08 7.86 18.96
N SER A 17 -8.96 8.32 18.37
CA SER A 17 -8.93 9.53 17.54
C SER A 17 -9.70 9.44 16.23
N VAL A 18 -10.03 8.22 15.76
CA VAL A 18 -10.82 7.96 14.56
C VAL A 18 -11.92 6.96 14.86
N LYS A 19 -13.16 7.32 14.49
CA LYS A 19 -14.32 6.43 14.57
C LYS A 19 -14.87 6.19 13.16
N PRO A 20 -14.96 4.94 12.68
CA PRO A 20 -15.68 4.64 11.45
C PRO A 20 -17.18 4.81 11.68
N THR A 21 -17.91 5.20 10.63
CA THR A 21 -19.37 5.15 10.60
C THR A 21 -19.84 3.87 9.90
N ASP A 22 -21.11 3.52 10.04
CA ASP A 22 -21.68 2.24 9.57
C ASP A 22 -21.56 2.00 8.07
N ASN A 23 -21.43 3.05 7.28
CA ASN A 23 -21.32 2.96 5.81
C ASN A 23 -19.88 2.83 5.28
N GLY A 24 -18.85 2.88 6.14
CA GLY A 24 -17.43 2.79 5.75
C GLY A 24 -16.91 3.93 4.86
N LYS A 25 -17.77 4.87 4.46
CA LYS A 25 -17.43 6.02 3.57
C LYS A 25 -17.09 7.27 4.35
N VAL A 26 -17.55 7.34 5.58
CA VAL A 26 -17.44 8.48 6.47
C VAL A 26 -16.75 8.08 7.75
N PHE A 27 -15.85 8.94 8.19
CA PHE A 27 -15.09 8.76 9.43
C PHE A 27 -15.22 10.03 10.26
N LEU A 28 -15.31 9.85 11.56
CA LEU A 28 -15.22 10.95 12.50
C LEU A 28 -13.79 10.99 13.06
N VAL A 29 -13.11 12.11 12.90
CA VAL A 29 -11.75 12.32 13.38
C VAL A 29 -11.77 13.40 14.46
N ARG A 30 -11.20 13.07 15.62
CA ARG A 30 -11.20 13.94 16.80
C ARG A 30 -10.42 15.22 16.56
N SER A 31 -10.88 16.32 17.14
CA SER A 31 -10.12 17.57 17.15
C SER A 31 -8.86 17.47 18.02
N GLU A 32 -7.79 18.17 17.62
CA GLU A 32 -6.56 18.29 18.40
C GLU A 32 -6.75 19.18 19.64
N THR A 33 -7.63 20.20 19.53
CA THR A 33 -7.77 21.27 20.53
C THR A 33 -8.95 21.07 21.46
N ASP A 34 -10.01 20.41 21.01
CA ASP A 34 -11.20 20.14 21.80
C ASP A 34 -11.58 18.65 21.72
N PRO A 35 -11.48 17.89 22.81
CA PRO A 35 -11.80 16.46 22.84
C PRO A 35 -13.25 16.12 22.48
N ASN A 36 -14.19 17.05 22.60
CA ASN A 36 -15.60 16.84 22.33
C ASN A 36 -15.98 17.12 20.87
N VAL A 37 -15.08 17.77 20.12
CA VAL A 37 -15.31 18.12 18.72
C VAL A 37 -14.77 17.02 17.80
N TRP A 38 -15.62 16.57 16.89
CA TRP A 38 -15.33 15.59 15.87
C TRP A 38 -15.56 16.19 14.49
N TYR A 39 -14.61 16.00 13.59
CA TYR A 39 -14.71 16.43 12.20
C TYR A 39 -15.06 15.25 11.31
N ARG A 40 -16.07 15.41 10.49
CA ARG A 40 -16.44 14.45 9.47
C ARG A 40 -15.39 14.47 8.36
N VAL A 41 -14.82 13.31 8.06
CA VAL A 41 -13.90 13.09 6.95
C VAL A 41 -14.53 12.04 6.05
N SER A 42 -14.80 12.39 4.80
CA SER A 42 -15.45 11.51 3.83
C SER A 42 -14.69 11.46 2.53
N TRP A 43 -14.92 10.42 1.77
CA TRP A 43 -14.45 10.30 0.41
C TRP A 43 -15.50 10.87 -0.54
N ASP A 44 -15.10 11.84 -1.38
CA ASP A 44 -15.93 12.49 -2.39
C ASP A 44 -15.34 12.17 -3.77
N ASP A 45 -15.93 11.18 -4.43
CA ASP A 45 -15.64 10.57 -5.75
C ASP A 45 -14.18 10.54 -6.24
N SER A 46 -13.37 11.49 -5.85
CA SER A 46 -11.96 11.60 -6.28
C SER A 46 -10.97 12.00 -5.20
N LYS A 47 -11.42 12.41 -4.01
CA LYS A 47 -10.55 12.96 -2.97
C LYS A 47 -11.15 12.86 -1.57
N TRP A 48 -10.29 12.84 -0.57
CA TRP A 48 -10.70 13.04 0.81
C TRP A 48 -11.13 14.49 1.06
N VAL A 49 -12.29 14.67 1.65
CA VAL A 49 -12.83 15.97 2.11
C VAL A 49 -12.99 15.95 3.63
N CYS A 50 -12.90 17.12 4.24
CA CYS A 50 -13.05 17.29 5.69
C CYS A 50 -13.81 18.58 6.00
N GLU A 51 -14.67 18.56 7.00
CA GLU A 51 -15.46 19.74 7.41
C GLU A 51 -14.66 20.75 8.23
N CYS A 52 -13.39 20.50 8.56
CA CYS A 52 -12.60 21.44 9.35
C CYS A 52 -12.26 22.72 8.57
N SER A 53 -12.13 23.83 9.29
CA SER A 53 -11.84 25.16 8.72
C SER A 53 -10.56 25.21 7.87
N ASP A 54 -9.50 24.44 8.23
CA ASP A 54 -8.26 24.40 7.44
C ASP A 54 -8.48 23.76 6.06
N PHE A 55 -9.30 22.69 5.97
CA PHE A 55 -9.64 22.07 4.68
C PHE A 55 -10.59 22.97 3.87
N LEU A 56 -11.62 23.52 4.50
CA LEU A 56 -12.60 24.37 3.81
C LEU A 56 -11.95 25.59 3.16
N LYS A 57 -10.99 26.23 3.87
CA LYS A 57 -10.26 27.41 3.37
C LYS A 57 -9.25 27.08 2.28
N LYS A 58 -8.50 25.98 2.42
CA LYS A 58 -7.31 25.71 1.60
C LYS A 58 -7.50 24.59 0.58
N LYS A 59 -8.56 23.79 0.67
CA LYS A 59 -8.87 22.63 -0.19
C LYS A 59 -7.70 21.62 -0.33
N LYS A 60 -6.81 21.56 0.67
CA LYS A 60 -5.65 20.66 0.73
C LYS A 60 -5.82 19.72 1.92
N LYS A 61 -5.28 18.48 1.82
CA LYS A 61 -5.32 17.49 2.92
C LYS A 61 -4.91 18.16 4.24
N CYS A 62 -5.87 18.23 5.18
CA CYS A 62 -5.67 18.75 6.52
C CYS A 62 -5.13 17.67 7.47
N LYS A 63 -4.82 18.03 8.72
CA LYS A 63 -4.35 17.08 9.74
C LYS A 63 -5.32 15.91 10.00
N HIS A 64 -6.63 16.11 9.92
CA HIS A 64 -7.63 15.06 10.14
C HIS A 64 -7.63 14.03 9.00
N ILE A 65 -7.49 14.47 7.74
CA ILE A 65 -7.33 13.57 6.60
C ILE A 65 -6.05 12.76 6.74
N TRP A 66 -4.95 13.36 7.15
CA TRP A 66 -3.69 12.66 7.38
C TRP A 66 -3.78 11.67 8.54
N CYS A 67 -4.45 12.05 9.64
CA CYS A 67 -4.74 11.14 10.75
C CYS A 67 -5.50 9.90 10.26
N LEU A 68 -6.55 10.09 9.47
CA LEU A 68 -7.31 8.99 8.90
C LEU A 68 -6.46 8.09 7.98
N ILE A 69 -5.65 8.68 7.09
CA ILE A 69 -4.78 7.90 6.19
C ILE A 69 -3.82 7.02 6.99
N TYR A 70 -3.18 7.56 8.03
CA TYR A 70 -2.27 6.77 8.87
C TYR A 70 -2.99 5.73 9.72
N TRP A 71 -4.18 6.04 10.21
CA TRP A 71 -5.01 5.08 10.93
C TRP A 71 -5.43 3.90 10.03
N LEU A 72 -5.79 4.18 8.77
CA LEU A 72 -6.07 3.17 7.77
C LEU A 72 -4.84 2.30 7.50
N LEU A 73 -3.66 2.90 7.31
CA LEU A 73 -2.41 2.16 7.10
C LEU A 73 -2.07 1.25 8.30
N LEU A 74 -2.26 1.72 9.53
CA LEU A 74 -2.07 0.90 10.73
C LEU A 74 -3.05 -0.28 10.77
N ARG A 75 -4.31 -0.06 10.40
CA ARG A 75 -5.29 -1.14 10.31
C ARG A 75 -4.94 -2.14 9.23
N LEU A 76 -4.52 -1.69 8.06
CA LEU A 76 -4.02 -2.54 6.98
C LEU A 76 -2.91 -3.48 7.48
N LEU A 77 -1.91 -2.93 8.14
CA LEU A 77 -0.80 -3.71 8.69
C LEU A 77 -1.26 -4.70 9.77
N ASN A 78 -2.26 -4.35 10.56
CA ASN A 78 -2.82 -5.25 11.58
C ASN A 78 -3.70 -6.36 10.99
N VAL A 79 -4.47 -6.07 9.94
CA VAL A 79 -5.38 -7.03 9.27
C VAL A 79 -4.57 -8.08 8.50
N SER A 80 -3.48 -7.71 7.80
CA SER A 80 -2.66 -8.67 7.06
C SER A 80 -2.06 -9.81 7.89
N LEU A 81 -2.11 -9.72 9.23
CA LEU A 81 -1.71 -10.82 10.12
C LEU A 81 -2.89 -11.44 10.90
N LYS A 82 -4.05 -10.81 10.91
CA LYS A 82 -5.24 -11.46 11.48
C LYS A 82 -5.75 -12.59 10.58
N ASP A 83 -5.52 -12.50 9.26
CA ASP A 83 -5.87 -13.57 8.32
C ASP A 83 -4.99 -14.82 8.47
N GLU A 84 -3.75 -14.68 8.99
CA GLU A 84 -2.87 -15.82 9.29
C GLU A 84 -3.03 -16.36 10.72
N ALA A 85 -3.68 -15.58 11.61
CA ALA A 85 -3.99 -16.00 12.96
C ALA A 85 -5.25 -15.29 13.43
N ASN A 86 -6.40 -15.92 13.31
CA ASN A 86 -7.52 -15.60 14.19
C ASN A 86 -6.94 -15.39 15.59
N GLY A 87 -7.06 -14.15 16.12
CA GLY A 87 -6.41 -13.76 17.40
C GLY A 87 -6.74 -14.71 18.58
N ASN A 88 -7.66 -15.63 18.37
CA ASN A 88 -8.12 -16.64 19.28
C ASN A 88 -7.63 -18.05 18.93
N VAL A 89 -6.78 -18.25 17.91
CA VAL A 89 -6.25 -19.58 17.56
C VAL A 89 -4.96 -19.86 18.31
N CYS A 90 -4.91 -20.98 19.01
CA CYS A 90 -3.71 -21.39 19.73
C CYS A 90 -2.57 -21.71 18.76
N PRO A 91 -1.39 -21.06 18.89
CA PRO A 91 -0.28 -21.28 17.99
C PRO A 91 0.42 -22.64 18.15
N LYS A 92 0.02 -23.44 19.16
CA LYS A 92 0.60 -24.76 19.43
C LYS A 92 -0.25 -25.90 18.88
N CYS A 93 -1.57 -25.86 19.13
CA CYS A 93 -2.49 -26.95 18.78
C CYS A 93 -3.55 -26.55 17.75
N GLY A 94 -3.62 -25.27 17.32
CA GLY A 94 -4.61 -24.81 16.34
C GLY A 94 -6.03 -24.65 16.89
N SER A 95 -6.29 -24.94 18.16
CA SER A 95 -7.62 -24.79 18.76
C SER A 95 -8.05 -23.32 18.82
N SER A 96 -9.31 -23.04 18.50
CA SER A 96 -9.95 -21.72 18.63
C SER A 96 -11.08 -21.73 19.69
N GLU A 97 -11.69 -22.89 19.97
CA GLU A 97 -12.88 -23.00 20.84
C GLU A 97 -12.53 -22.91 22.33
N ASN A 98 -11.42 -23.50 22.74
CA ASN A 98 -10.99 -23.56 24.13
C ASN A 98 -9.91 -22.52 24.48
N VAL A 99 -9.91 -21.38 23.78
CA VAL A 99 -9.01 -20.27 24.06
C VAL A 99 -9.71 -19.17 24.83
N VAL A 100 -9.21 -18.87 26.03
CA VAL A 100 -9.77 -17.85 26.92
C VAL A 100 -8.83 -16.67 27.11
N LYS A 101 -9.38 -15.46 27.30
CA LYS A 101 -8.62 -14.26 27.66
C LYS A 101 -8.10 -14.35 29.08
N ARG A 102 -6.82 -13.99 29.30
CA ARG A 102 -6.15 -14.07 30.61
C ARG A 102 -5.43 -12.78 31.00
N GLY A 103 -6.12 -11.63 30.90
CA GLY A 103 -5.57 -10.33 31.27
C GLY A 103 -4.58 -9.77 30.26
N PHE A 104 -3.80 -8.78 30.66
CA PHE A 104 -2.88 -8.04 29.80
C PHE A 104 -1.43 -8.22 30.21
N ARG A 105 -0.56 -8.30 29.23
CA ARG A 105 0.88 -8.15 29.39
C ARG A 105 1.28 -6.76 28.97
N TYR A 106 1.95 -6.04 29.86
CA TYR A 106 2.49 -4.69 29.58
C TYR A 106 3.91 -4.79 29.07
N ASN A 107 4.21 -4.11 27.99
CA ASN A 107 5.56 -3.97 27.42
C ASN A 107 5.74 -2.55 26.86
N LEU A 108 6.93 -2.23 26.32
CA LEU A 108 7.27 -0.92 25.76
C LEU A 108 6.35 -0.48 24.59
N SER A 109 5.70 -1.43 23.92
CA SER A 109 4.71 -1.15 22.85
C SER A 109 3.26 -1.13 23.35
N GLY A 110 3.05 -0.99 24.66
CA GLY A 110 1.74 -0.92 25.30
C GLY A 110 1.16 -2.26 25.78
N PRO A 111 -0.07 -2.25 26.31
CA PRO A 111 -0.75 -3.43 26.81
C PRO A 111 -1.12 -4.39 25.65
N LYS A 112 -0.86 -5.68 25.86
CA LYS A 112 -1.22 -6.76 24.92
C LYS A 112 -2.12 -7.78 25.59
N GLN A 113 -3.25 -8.13 24.96
CA GLN A 113 -4.13 -9.17 25.48
C GLN A 113 -3.38 -10.51 25.51
N THR A 114 -3.44 -11.19 26.64
CA THR A 114 -2.92 -12.54 26.82
C THR A 114 -4.05 -13.55 26.75
N TYR A 115 -3.79 -14.66 26.09
CA TYR A 115 -4.70 -15.78 25.93
C TYR A 115 -4.13 -17.05 26.57
N TYR A 116 -5.00 -17.95 26.93
CA TYR A 116 -4.68 -19.27 27.44
C TYR A 116 -5.52 -20.33 26.71
N CYS A 117 -4.85 -21.31 26.14
CA CYS A 117 -5.49 -22.47 25.53
C CYS A 117 -5.66 -23.57 26.57
N LYS A 118 -6.89 -24.00 26.80
CA LYS A 118 -7.21 -25.08 27.74
C LYS A 118 -6.81 -26.46 27.21
N ASP A 119 -6.73 -26.62 25.87
CA ASP A 119 -6.45 -27.93 25.26
C ASP A 119 -4.97 -28.32 25.36
N CYS A 120 -4.06 -27.37 25.41
CA CYS A 120 -2.62 -27.65 25.42
C CYS A 120 -1.83 -26.85 26.44
N ASP A 121 -2.51 -26.16 27.37
CA ASP A 121 -1.93 -25.34 28.46
C ASP A 121 -1.00 -24.23 27.99
N LYS A 122 -1.14 -23.77 26.72
CA LYS A 122 -0.31 -22.75 26.15
C LYS A 122 -0.82 -21.35 26.44
N ARG A 123 0.02 -20.53 27.09
CA ARG A 123 -0.21 -19.08 27.15
C ARG A 123 0.42 -18.40 25.94
N PHE A 124 -0.32 -17.47 25.34
CA PHE A 124 0.17 -16.69 24.19
C PHE A 124 -0.44 -15.29 24.21
N THR A 125 0.11 -14.38 23.45
CA THR A 125 -0.40 -13.03 23.24
C THR A 125 -0.96 -12.90 21.86
N GLU A 126 -1.90 -11.98 21.68
CA GLU A 126 -2.43 -11.61 20.37
C GLU A 126 -1.29 -11.41 19.36
N ARG A 127 -1.45 -12.02 18.19
CA ARG A 127 -0.50 -11.86 17.09
C ARG A 127 -0.98 -10.71 16.21
N ASN A 128 -0.13 -9.73 16.01
CA ASN A 128 -0.32 -8.66 15.05
C ASN A 128 0.98 -8.40 14.29
N ALA A 129 0.94 -7.54 13.28
CA ALA A 129 2.11 -7.19 12.46
C ALA A 129 3.32 -6.72 13.28
N PHE A 130 3.06 -6.18 14.46
CA PHE A 130 4.07 -5.61 15.37
C PHE A 130 4.47 -6.55 16.50
N LEU A 131 4.12 -7.84 16.42
CA LEU A 131 4.49 -8.83 17.42
C LEU A 131 6.02 -8.89 17.59
N ARG A 132 6.50 -8.87 18.84
CA ARG A 132 7.91 -8.83 19.25
C ARG A 132 8.68 -7.60 18.78
N MET A 133 7.99 -6.55 18.32
CA MET A 133 8.66 -5.27 18.06
C MET A 133 8.86 -4.50 19.36
N LYS A 134 10.07 -3.97 19.55
CA LYS A 134 10.39 -3.13 20.72
C LYS A 134 9.82 -1.72 20.59
N ASN A 135 9.72 -1.22 19.36
CA ASN A 135 9.25 0.12 19.06
C ASN A 135 7.76 0.12 18.74
N ASP A 136 7.13 1.24 19.01
CA ASP A 136 5.72 1.48 18.72
C ASP A 136 5.41 1.34 17.23
N ALA A 137 4.19 0.90 16.93
CA ALA A 137 3.71 0.74 15.56
C ALA A 137 3.75 2.05 14.76
N LEU A 138 3.46 3.18 15.42
CA LEU A 138 3.48 4.50 14.79
C LEU A 138 4.90 4.90 14.37
N ILE A 139 5.91 4.64 15.20
CA ILE A 139 7.32 4.91 14.89
C ILE A 139 7.76 4.10 13.67
N ILE A 140 7.36 2.82 13.62
CA ILE A 140 7.67 1.95 12.49
C ILE A 140 6.98 2.44 11.22
N LEU A 141 5.69 2.82 11.30
CA LEU A 141 4.94 3.35 10.17
C LEU A 141 5.53 4.67 9.67
N THR A 142 5.93 5.56 10.60
CA THR A 142 6.62 6.82 10.26
C THR A 142 7.92 6.55 9.52
N ALA A 143 8.70 5.57 9.98
CA ALA A 143 9.94 5.17 9.30
C ALA A 143 9.68 4.70 7.86
N LEU A 144 8.65 3.87 7.65
CA LEU A 144 8.23 3.41 6.32
C LEU A 144 7.81 4.57 5.44
N ASP A 145 6.92 5.44 5.95
CA ASP A 145 6.41 6.57 5.19
C ASP A 145 7.52 7.54 4.75
N LEU A 146 8.42 7.90 5.68
CA LEU A 146 9.57 8.76 5.37
C LEU A 146 10.52 8.11 4.36
N TYR A 147 10.80 6.82 4.53
CA TYR A 147 11.63 6.09 3.60
C TYR A 147 11.03 6.07 2.19
N PHE A 148 9.75 5.75 2.04
CA PHE A 148 9.08 5.73 0.73
C PHE A 148 8.79 7.13 0.16
N LYS A 149 8.90 8.19 0.97
CA LYS A 149 8.91 9.59 0.52
C LYS A 149 10.28 10.09 0.06
N GLY A 150 11.32 9.27 0.12
CA GLY A 150 12.61 9.60 -0.46
C GLY A 150 13.74 9.83 0.55
N LEU A 151 13.51 9.74 1.87
CA LEU A 151 14.57 9.91 2.83
C LEU A 151 15.51 8.70 2.85
N SER A 152 16.82 8.95 3.04
CA SER A 152 17.77 7.88 3.31
C SER A 152 17.54 7.28 4.70
N LEU A 153 18.00 6.03 4.93
CA LEU A 153 17.86 5.36 6.24
C LEU A 153 18.46 6.17 7.40
N ARG A 154 19.56 6.89 7.14
CA ARG A 154 20.20 7.76 8.16
C ARG A 154 19.34 8.98 8.45
N LYS A 155 18.78 9.63 7.42
CA LYS A 155 17.86 10.76 7.61
C LYS A 155 16.56 10.34 8.31
N VAL A 156 16.07 9.14 8.04
CA VAL A 156 14.92 8.56 8.78
C VAL A 156 15.28 8.36 10.25
N ARG A 157 16.46 7.78 10.55
CA ARG A 157 16.94 7.62 11.93
C ARG A 157 17.01 8.97 12.65
N ASP A 158 17.61 9.96 12.03
CA ASP A 158 17.79 11.29 12.62
C ASP A 158 16.43 11.94 12.90
N HIS A 159 15.47 11.79 11.98
CA HIS A 159 14.10 12.27 12.19
C HIS A 159 13.41 11.58 13.38
N LEU A 160 13.51 10.24 13.47
CA LEU A 160 12.91 9.50 14.58
C LEU A 160 13.53 9.91 15.94
N GLN A 161 14.83 10.16 15.97
CA GLN A 161 15.50 10.64 17.18
C GLN A 161 15.05 12.06 17.55
N GLN A 162 14.97 12.97 16.58
CA GLN A 162 14.64 14.39 16.83
C GLN A 162 13.17 14.60 17.20
N ILE A 163 12.25 13.88 16.57
CA ILE A 163 10.81 14.12 16.73
C ILE A 163 10.18 13.21 17.79
N TYR A 164 10.65 11.98 17.90
CA TYR A 164 10.06 10.97 18.80
C TYR A 164 11.00 10.54 19.94
N GLY A 165 12.21 11.10 20.02
CA GLY A 165 13.22 10.64 20.98
C GLY A 165 13.64 9.17 20.79
N CYS A 166 13.28 8.56 19.65
CA CYS A 166 13.50 7.15 19.41
C CYS A 166 14.87 6.87 18.81
N SER A 167 15.77 6.33 19.61
CA SER A 167 17.12 5.93 19.18
C SER A 167 17.11 4.52 18.60
N VAL A 168 17.19 4.41 17.27
CA VAL A 168 17.29 3.14 16.55
C VAL A 168 18.40 3.19 15.51
N HIS A 169 19.08 2.07 15.31
CA HIS A 169 20.10 2.00 14.27
C HIS A 169 19.45 1.92 12.86
N HIS A 170 20.10 2.50 11.85
CA HIS A 170 19.58 2.53 10.47
C HIS A 170 19.36 1.12 9.87
N THR A 171 20.13 0.11 10.31
CA THR A 171 19.91 -1.29 9.89
C THR A 171 18.61 -1.88 10.47
N THR A 172 18.19 -1.43 11.65
CA THR A 172 16.89 -1.81 12.23
C THR A 172 15.75 -1.24 11.39
N ILE A 173 15.88 0.01 10.93
CA ILE A 173 14.92 0.62 10.01
C ILE A 173 14.86 -0.16 8.70
N LEU A 174 16.00 -0.58 8.15
CA LEU A 174 16.03 -1.42 6.95
C LEU A 174 15.30 -2.77 7.14
N LYS A 175 15.48 -3.42 8.31
CA LYS A 175 14.75 -4.64 8.66
C LYS A 175 13.24 -4.40 8.73
N TRP A 176 12.80 -3.27 9.28
CA TRP A 176 11.39 -2.88 9.29
C TRP A 176 10.86 -2.71 7.87
N ILE A 177 11.59 -1.97 7.03
CA ILE A 177 11.20 -1.75 5.64
C ILE A 177 11.02 -3.08 4.91
N ARG A 178 12.00 -3.98 4.96
CA ARG A 178 11.92 -5.30 4.30
C ARG A 178 10.73 -6.12 4.80
N LYS A 179 10.55 -6.19 6.13
CA LYS A 179 9.45 -6.96 6.74
C LYS A 179 8.09 -6.41 6.32
N TYR A 180 7.88 -5.11 6.50
CA TYR A 180 6.56 -4.51 6.29
C TYR A 180 6.23 -4.26 4.82
N SER A 181 7.23 -4.06 3.97
CA SER A 181 7.03 -4.01 2.51
C SER A 181 6.38 -5.29 2.01
N ARG A 182 6.90 -6.45 2.42
CA ARG A 182 6.33 -7.74 2.03
C ARG A 182 4.89 -7.88 2.54
N LEU A 183 4.63 -7.57 3.81
CA LEU A 183 3.29 -7.66 4.40
C LEU A 183 2.29 -6.74 3.70
N ILE A 184 2.68 -5.51 3.38
CA ILE A 184 1.85 -4.56 2.63
C ILE A 184 1.56 -5.11 1.23
N GLY A 185 2.58 -5.64 0.53
CA GLY A 185 2.43 -6.23 -0.79
C GLY A 185 1.48 -7.43 -0.80
N GLU A 186 1.62 -8.35 0.15
CA GLU A 186 0.73 -9.51 0.33
C GLU A 186 -0.71 -9.07 0.59
N TYR A 187 -0.89 -8.10 1.47
CA TYR A 187 -2.21 -7.56 1.77
C TYR A 187 -2.85 -6.89 0.55
N MET A 188 -2.10 -6.06 -0.18
CA MET A 188 -2.60 -5.39 -1.39
C MET A 188 -2.99 -6.37 -2.50
N ARG A 189 -2.39 -7.57 -2.54
CA ARG A 189 -2.81 -8.64 -3.46
C ARG A 189 -4.14 -9.28 -3.04
N LYS A 190 -4.37 -9.43 -1.73
CA LYS A 190 -5.62 -9.99 -1.17
C LYS A 190 -6.80 -9.01 -1.23
N LEU A 191 -6.52 -7.71 -1.26
CA LEU A 191 -7.57 -6.71 -1.48
C LEU A 191 -8.13 -6.89 -2.89
N GLY A 192 -9.39 -7.27 -2.99
CA GLY A 192 -10.14 -7.31 -4.25
C GLY A 192 -10.33 -5.89 -4.79
N VAL A 193 -9.25 -5.30 -5.31
CA VAL A 193 -9.28 -3.97 -5.92
C VAL A 193 -9.91 -4.10 -7.29
N GLU A 194 -10.97 -3.34 -7.53
CA GLU A 194 -11.56 -3.22 -8.86
C GLU A 194 -10.71 -2.25 -9.68
N PHE A 195 -10.25 -2.70 -10.83
CA PHE A 195 -9.52 -1.88 -11.80
C PHE A 195 -10.47 -1.46 -12.92
N GLY A 196 -10.22 -0.29 -13.50
CA GLY A 196 -10.93 0.21 -14.67
C GLY A 196 -10.60 -0.59 -15.94
N ASP A 197 -11.19 -0.18 -17.05
CA ASP A 197 -11.09 -0.89 -18.32
C ASP A 197 -9.99 -0.35 -19.23
N ARG A 198 -9.40 0.80 -18.89
CA ARG A 198 -8.28 1.40 -19.63
C ARG A 198 -7.00 1.30 -18.84
N TRP A 199 -6.01 0.58 -19.40
CA TRP A 199 -4.69 0.41 -18.78
C TRP A 199 -3.59 1.10 -19.59
N GLY A 200 -2.59 1.65 -18.91
CA GLY A 200 -1.39 2.20 -19.52
C GLY A 200 -0.19 1.29 -19.24
N ALA A 201 0.57 0.93 -20.25
CA ALA A 201 1.78 0.14 -20.12
C ALA A 201 2.98 0.88 -20.74
N ASP A 202 4.12 0.78 -20.05
CA ASP A 202 5.39 1.35 -20.52
C ASP A 202 6.55 0.69 -19.78
N GLU A 203 7.78 0.91 -20.27
CA GLU A 203 8.98 0.47 -19.59
C GLU A 203 10.02 1.57 -19.52
N THR A 204 10.93 1.45 -18.57
CA THR A 204 12.04 2.39 -18.40
C THR A 204 13.32 1.67 -18.01
N VAL A 205 14.46 2.25 -18.39
CA VAL A 205 15.77 1.74 -18.00
C VAL A 205 16.10 2.19 -16.58
N ILE A 206 16.57 1.23 -15.77
CA ILE A 206 17.11 1.44 -14.43
C ILE A 206 18.44 0.70 -14.29
N LYS A 207 19.29 1.11 -13.34
CA LYS A 207 20.55 0.40 -13.05
C LYS A 207 20.46 -0.38 -11.75
N ILE A 208 20.73 -1.68 -11.82
CA ILE A 208 20.78 -2.61 -10.68
C ILE A 208 22.17 -3.27 -10.67
N GLY A 209 22.95 -3.04 -9.61
CA GLY A 209 24.30 -3.59 -9.50
C GLY A 209 25.23 -3.15 -10.64
N GLY A 210 25.01 -1.97 -11.21
CA GLY A 210 25.76 -1.45 -12.37
C GLY A 210 25.25 -1.93 -13.72
N ARG A 211 24.38 -2.93 -13.80
CA ARG A 211 23.76 -3.45 -15.04
C ARG A 211 22.49 -2.69 -15.39
N GLU A 212 22.27 -2.48 -16.68
CA GLU A 212 21.02 -1.92 -17.18
C GLU A 212 19.92 -3.00 -17.18
N MET A 213 18.83 -2.67 -16.54
CA MET A 213 17.62 -3.48 -16.44
C MET A 213 16.44 -2.65 -16.89
N ARG A 214 15.37 -3.30 -17.30
CA ARG A 214 14.10 -2.64 -17.63
C ARG A 214 13.09 -2.85 -16.54
N LEU A 215 12.52 -1.76 -16.07
CA LEU A 215 11.35 -1.77 -15.21
C LEU A 215 10.12 -1.52 -16.08
N TRP A 216 9.27 -2.51 -16.17
CA TRP A 216 7.98 -2.47 -16.83
C TRP A 216 6.89 -2.15 -15.82
N ALA A 217 5.93 -1.33 -16.19
CA ALA A 217 4.80 -0.98 -15.33
C ALA A 217 3.49 -1.02 -16.13
N LEU A 218 2.44 -1.51 -15.47
CA LEU A 218 1.08 -1.54 -15.96
C LEU A 218 0.19 -0.80 -14.96
N MET A 219 -0.45 0.26 -15.38
CA MET A 219 -1.24 1.14 -14.52
C MET A 219 -2.66 1.29 -15.04
N ASP A 220 -3.60 1.42 -14.14
CA ASP A 220 -4.98 1.74 -14.44
C ASP A 220 -5.16 3.25 -14.56
N HIS A 221 -5.69 3.71 -15.70
CA HIS A 221 -5.94 5.13 -15.96
C HIS A 221 -7.02 5.74 -15.07
N GLU A 222 -8.04 4.97 -14.70
CA GLU A 222 -9.18 5.45 -13.92
C GLU A 222 -8.81 5.59 -12.44
N THR A 223 -8.31 4.52 -11.84
CA THR A 223 -7.94 4.50 -10.42
C THR A 223 -6.55 5.06 -10.14
N ARG A 224 -5.71 5.16 -11.17
CA ARG A 224 -4.28 5.50 -11.10
C ARG A 224 -3.46 4.54 -10.23
N LEU A 225 -3.94 3.31 -10.08
CA LEU A 225 -3.26 2.27 -9.35
C LEU A 225 -2.26 1.55 -10.25
N LEU A 226 -1.15 1.13 -9.68
CA LEU A 226 -0.28 0.18 -10.35
C LEU A 226 -0.91 -1.21 -10.27
N ILE A 227 -1.19 -1.79 -11.45
CA ILE A 227 -1.75 -3.13 -11.59
C ILE A 227 -0.64 -4.17 -11.47
N ALA A 228 0.40 -4.05 -12.28
CA ALA A 228 1.52 -4.98 -12.31
C ALA A 228 2.84 -4.28 -12.61
N TYR A 229 3.94 -4.92 -12.26
CA TYR A 229 5.27 -4.54 -12.69
C TYR A 229 6.11 -5.79 -12.95
N LYS A 230 7.17 -5.61 -13.75
CA LYS A 230 8.16 -6.63 -14.04
C LYS A 230 9.55 -6.01 -14.17
N ILE A 231 10.58 -6.78 -13.88
CA ILE A 231 11.98 -6.40 -14.13
C ILE A 231 12.55 -7.42 -15.09
N SER A 232 13.27 -6.97 -16.11
CA SER A 232 13.93 -7.83 -17.09
C SER A 232 15.22 -7.20 -17.62
N GLU A 233 16.10 -8.01 -18.18
CA GLU A 233 17.28 -7.55 -18.90
C GLU A 233 16.93 -7.15 -20.33
N ARG A 234 15.97 -7.83 -20.93
CA ARG A 234 15.60 -7.68 -22.35
C ARG A 234 14.38 -6.79 -22.54
N ARG A 235 14.31 -6.14 -23.70
CA ARG A 235 13.11 -5.48 -24.22
C ARG A 235 12.53 -6.36 -25.31
N SER A 236 11.59 -7.21 -24.96
CA SER A 236 11.00 -8.15 -25.91
C SER A 236 9.49 -8.28 -25.78
N SER A 237 8.85 -8.90 -26.77
CA SER A 237 7.39 -9.14 -26.75
C SER A 237 6.97 -10.10 -25.63
N GLU A 238 7.83 -11.07 -25.29
CA GLU A 238 7.58 -12.02 -24.20
C GLU A 238 7.53 -11.31 -22.84
N GLU A 239 8.37 -10.27 -22.66
CA GLU A 239 8.37 -9.47 -21.45
C GLU A 239 7.12 -8.60 -21.33
N ALA A 240 6.68 -7.99 -22.44
CA ALA A 240 5.43 -7.25 -22.53
C ALA A 240 4.22 -8.16 -22.27
N GLU A 241 4.19 -9.35 -22.89
CA GLU A 241 3.15 -10.36 -22.67
C GLU A 241 3.08 -10.77 -21.19
N ALA A 242 4.23 -11.09 -20.59
CA ALA A 242 4.28 -11.49 -19.18
C ALA A 242 3.80 -10.38 -18.23
N LEU A 243 4.05 -9.10 -18.53
CA LEU A 243 3.50 -7.97 -17.78
C LEU A 243 1.97 -7.93 -17.88
N LEU A 244 1.43 -8.01 -19.10
CA LEU A 244 -0.01 -7.94 -19.35
C LEU A 244 -0.75 -9.13 -18.70
N ARG A 245 -0.23 -10.35 -18.83
CA ARG A 245 -0.80 -11.54 -18.18
C ARG A 245 -0.82 -11.41 -16.66
N LYS A 246 0.24 -10.90 -16.07
CA LYS A 246 0.30 -10.60 -14.63
C LYS A 246 -0.75 -9.57 -14.21
N GLY A 247 -1.05 -8.61 -15.08
CA GLY A 247 -2.13 -7.64 -14.87
C GLY A 247 -3.51 -8.28 -14.93
N ILE A 248 -3.76 -9.12 -15.92
CA ILE A 248 -5.02 -9.86 -16.11
C ILE A 248 -5.25 -10.81 -14.91
N GLU A 249 -4.23 -11.58 -14.52
CA GLU A 249 -4.29 -12.45 -13.34
C GLU A 249 -4.66 -11.66 -12.07
N ARG A 250 -4.04 -10.51 -11.87
CA ARG A 250 -4.28 -9.69 -10.67
C ARG A 250 -5.65 -9.02 -10.66
N SER A 251 -6.13 -8.57 -11.82
CA SER A 251 -7.42 -7.88 -11.94
C SER A 251 -8.60 -8.84 -12.04
N GLY A 252 -8.34 -10.09 -12.46
CA GLY A 252 -9.38 -11.08 -12.77
C GLY A 252 -10.15 -10.77 -14.05
N LYS A 253 -9.71 -9.79 -14.86
CA LYS A 253 -10.35 -9.41 -16.13
C LYS A 253 -9.34 -8.97 -17.17
N THR A 254 -9.71 -9.07 -18.45
CA THR A 254 -8.99 -8.43 -19.55
C THR A 254 -9.48 -6.98 -19.68
N PRO A 255 -8.60 -5.97 -19.87
CA PRO A 255 -9.01 -4.60 -20.10
C PRO A 255 -9.67 -4.43 -21.48
N LEU A 256 -10.48 -3.41 -21.65
CA LEU A 256 -11.01 -3.04 -22.97
C LEU A 256 -9.97 -2.27 -23.80
N GLU A 257 -9.16 -1.46 -23.15
CA GLU A 257 -8.16 -0.62 -23.81
C GLU A 257 -6.80 -0.71 -23.14
N VAL A 258 -5.75 -0.82 -23.95
CA VAL A 258 -4.36 -0.72 -23.48
C VAL A 258 -3.64 0.38 -24.24
N VAL A 259 -3.14 1.38 -23.52
CA VAL A 259 -2.36 2.51 -24.04
C VAL A 259 -0.88 2.23 -23.86
N THR A 260 -0.09 2.30 -24.94
CA THR A 260 1.36 2.09 -24.91
C THR A 260 2.10 3.10 -25.78
N ASP A 261 3.44 3.12 -25.66
CA ASP A 261 4.28 3.73 -26.66
C ASP A 261 4.28 2.92 -27.99
N GLY A 262 5.04 3.37 -28.98
CA GLY A 262 5.15 2.70 -30.28
C GLY A 262 5.98 1.41 -30.30
N PHE A 263 6.33 0.81 -29.16
CA PHE A 263 7.10 -0.42 -29.14
C PHE A 263 6.29 -1.62 -29.67
N SER A 264 6.79 -2.23 -30.78
CA SER A 264 6.14 -3.34 -31.46
C SER A 264 5.94 -4.60 -30.61
N GLY A 265 6.69 -4.74 -29.51
CA GLY A 265 6.55 -5.85 -28.58
C GLY A 265 5.19 -5.86 -27.87
N TYR A 266 4.63 -4.69 -27.57
CA TYR A 266 3.27 -4.61 -26.99
C TYR A 266 2.20 -5.06 -27.99
N HIS A 267 2.35 -4.67 -29.27
CA HIS A 267 1.42 -5.06 -30.33
C HIS A 267 1.35 -6.59 -30.44
N LYS A 268 2.49 -7.26 -30.59
CA LYS A 268 2.57 -8.74 -30.67
C LYS A 268 1.98 -9.41 -29.42
N ALA A 269 2.28 -8.87 -28.23
CA ALA A 269 1.76 -9.41 -26.97
C ALA A 269 0.23 -9.30 -26.87
N LEU A 270 -0.32 -8.16 -27.28
CA LEU A 270 -1.77 -7.91 -27.26
C LEU A 270 -2.51 -8.73 -28.31
N GLU A 271 -1.97 -8.86 -29.53
CA GLU A 271 -2.53 -9.74 -30.56
C GLU A 271 -2.66 -11.17 -30.06
N LYS A 272 -1.62 -11.71 -29.43
CA LYS A 272 -1.63 -13.07 -28.88
C LYS A 272 -2.69 -13.25 -27.80
N ILE A 273 -2.80 -12.29 -26.86
CA ILE A 273 -3.83 -12.31 -25.82
C ILE A 273 -5.23 -12.22 -26.41
N THR A 274 -5.43 -11.39 -27.42
CA THR A 274 -6.72 -11.23 -28.12
C THR A 274 -7.12 -12.53 -28.85
N GLN A 275 -6.20 -13.17 -29.55
CA GLN A 275 -6.45 -14.44 -30.25
C GLN A 275 -6.86 -15.55 -29.26
N GLU A 276 -6.21 -15.64 -28.11
CA GLU A 276 -6.56 -16.62 -27.08
C GLU A 276 -7.95 -16.36 -26.46
N ASN A 277 -8.34 -15.09 -26.30
CA ASN A 277 -9.65 -14.71 -25.78
C ASN A 277 -10.78 -14.97 -26.80
N ASN A 278 -10.55 -14.70 -28.08
CA ASN A 278 -11.52 -14.99 -29.15
C ASN A 278 -11.83 -16.50 -29.26
N ASN A 279 -10.86 -17.36 -28.98
CA ASN A 279 -11.05 -18.81 -28.92
C ASN A 279 -11.89 -19.27 -27.70
N LYS A 280 -12.16 -18.39 -26.74
CA LYS A 280 -12.94 -18.67 -25.52
C LYS A 280 -14.35 -18.06 -25.53
N GLU A 281 -14.86 -17.62 -26.70
CA GLU A 281 -16.20 -16.99 -26.85
C GLU A 281 -16.42 -15.76 -25.96
N THR A 282 -15.36 -15.04 -25.55
CA THR A 282 -15.49 -13.79 -24.81
C THR A 282 -15.62 -12.63 -25.79
N GLU A 283 -16.78 -11.97 -25.82
CA GLU A 283 -17.15 -10.89 -26.77
C GLU A 283 -16.34 -9.58 -26.65
N ALA A 284 -15.42 -9.46 -25.70
CA ALA A 284 -14.69 -8.21 -25.47
C ALA A 284 -13.44 -8.10 -26.37
N SER A 285 -13.53 -7.29 -27.43
CA SER A 285 -12.38 -6.91 -28.26
C SER A 285 -11.45 -5.98 -27.49
N LEU A 286 -10.20 -6.41 -27.29
CA LEU A 286 -9.14 -5.61 -26.69
C LEU A 286 -8.63 -4.57 -27.71
N ILE A 287 -8.73 -3.30 -27.40
CA ILE A 287 -8.27 -2.18 -28.23
C ILE A 287 -6.85 -1.77 -27.80
N HIS A 288 -5.93 -1.82 -28.76
CA HIS A 288 -4.58 -1.30 -28.57
C HIS A 288 -4.47 0.13 -29.08
N ILE A 289 -4.19 1.08 -28.21
CA ILE A 289 -3.98 2.49 -28.53
C ILE A 289 -2.47 2.77 -28.46
N HIS A 290 -1.86 3.13 -29.58
CA HIS A 290 -0.42 3.40 -29.69
C HIS A 290 -0.13 4.56 -30.64
N GLY A 291 1.06 5.15 -30.54
CA GLY A 291 1.51 6.23 -31.42
C GLY A 291 1.64 7.57 -30.68
N PRO A 292 1.69 8.70 -31.42
CA PRO A 292 1.77 10.01 -30.82
C PRO A 292 0.49 10.30 -30.03
N LEU A 293 0.59 10.13 -28.72
CA LEU A 293 -0.53 10.24 -27.78
C LEU A 293 -0.79 11.73 -27.53
N VAL A 294 -1.93 12.24 -27.98
CA VAL A 294 -2.32 13.65 -27.88
C VAL A 294 -3.58 13.79 -27.05
N GLY A 295 -3.61 14.78 -26.15
CA GLY A 295 -4.77 15.10 -25.34
C GLY A 295 -4.96 14.19 -24.12
N GLU A 296 -6.17 13.71 -23.90
CA GLU A 296 -6.52 12.91 -22.70
C GLU A 296 -5.99 11.47 -22.76
N ILE A 297 -5.71 10.95 -23.96
CA ILE A 297 -5.14 9.61 -24.16
C ILE A 297 -3.62 9.76 -24.26
N ASN A 298 -2.94 9.52 -23.16
CA ASN A 298 -1.49 9.63 -23.09
C ASN A 298 -0.92 8.66 -22.04
N ASN A 299 0.41 8.46 -22.07
CA ASN A 299 1.11 7.59 -21.13
C ASN A 299 1.73 8.34 -19.92
N ASN A 300 1.37 9.62 -19.76
CA ASN A 300 1.90 10.51 -18.71
C ASN A 300 1.75 9.93 -17.30
N LEU A 301 0.76 9.06 -17.07
CA LEU A 301 0.54 8.41 -15.77
C LEU A 301 1.71 7.47 -15.43
N VAL A 302 2.09 6.63 -16.39
CA VAL A 302 3.19 5.66 -16.23
C VAL A 302 4.53 6.37 -16.19
N GLU A 303 4.74 7.37 -17.05
CA GLU A 303 5.95 8.20 -17.05
C GLU A 303 6.17 8.92 -15.70
N ARG A 304 5.11 9.49 -15.14
CA ARG A 304 5.16 10.12 -13.81
C ARG A 304 5.52 9.11 -12.72
N PHE A 305 4.95 7.92 -12.77
CA PHE A 305 5.31 6.84 -11.87
C PHE A 305 6.80 6.48 -11.99
N PHE A 306 7.33 6.35 -13.20
CA PHE A 306 8.77 6.12 -13.42
C PHE A 306 9.64 7.26 -12.91
N GLY A 307 9.22 8.50 -13.09
CA GLY A 307 9.90 9.68 -12.53
C GLY A 307 10.04 9.60 -11.02
N GLU A 308 8.94 9.27 -10.30
CA GLU A 308 8.96 9.08 -8.85
C GLU A 308 9.87 7.92 -8.42
N VAL A 309 9.84 6.78 -9.12
CA VAL A 309 10.70 5.62 -8.84
C VAL A 309 12.18 5.96 -9.09
N LYS A 310 12.51 6.58 -10.22
CA LYS A 310 13.88 7.00 -10.55
C LYS A 310 14.45 8.00 -9.54
N GLN A 311 13.65 8.99 -9.15
CA GLN A 311 14.04 9.93 -8.09
C GLN A 311 14.32 9.20 -6.76
N ARG A 312 13.51 8.20 -6.44
CA ARG A 312 13.72 7.39 -5.25
C ARG A 312 15.00 6.58 -5.33
N ILE A 313 15.28 5.94 -6.46
CA ILE A 313 16.53 5.20 -6.71
C ILE A 313 17.76 6.12 -6.57
N ALA A 314 17.70 7.32 -7.12
CA ALA A 314 18.77 8.32 -7.00
C ALA A 314 19.04 8.68 -5.52
N ASN A 315 17.97 8.90 -4.72
CA ASN A 315 18.08 9.18 -3.28
C ASN A 315 18.67 8.02 -2.48
N MET A 316 18.53 6.77 -2.97
CA MET A 316 19.13 5.57 -2.38
C MET A 316 20.59 5.38 -2.77
N ARG A 317 21.15 6.24 -3.63
CA ARG A 317 22.48 6.09 -4.24
C ARG A 317 22.63 4.80 -5.06
N GLY A 318 21.57 4.44 -5.78
CA GLY A 318 21.51 3.24 -6.61
C GLY A 318 21.03 1.98 -5.88
N ILE A 319 20.84 0.94 -6.64
CA ILE A 319 20.37 -0.37 -6.20
C ILE A 319 21.48 -1.37 -6.44
N LYS A 320 21.80 -2.18 -5.41
CA LYS A 320 22.93 -3.11 -5.48
C LYS A 320 22.57 -4.46 -6.08
N ASN A 321 21.33 -4.94 -5.82
CA ASN A 321 20.86 -6.22 -6.34
C ASN A 321 19.34 -6.20 -6.57
N GLU A 322 18.86 -7.14 -7.37
CA GLU A 322 17.47 -7.25 -7.80
C GLU A 322 16.53 -7.61 -6.65
N GLU A 323 16.94 -8.49 -5.73
CA GLU A 323 16.14 -8.87 -4.56
C GLU A 323 15.80 -7.65 -3.68
N SER A 324 16.79 -6.80 -3.41
CA SER A 324 16.59 -5.56 -2.65
C SER A 324 15.68 -4.57 -3.38
N PHE A 325 15.72 -4.56 -4.71
CA PHE A 325 14.86 -3.71 -5.53
C PHE A 325 13.43 -4.24 -5.57
N SER A 326 13.24 -5.54 -5.74
CA SER A 326 11.92 -6.16 -5.70
C SER A 326 11.25 -5.94 -4.35
N ALA A 327 11.96 -6.15 -3.25
CA ALA A 327 11.45 -5.87 -1.91
C ALA A 327 11.12 -4.38 -1.69
N PHE A 328 11.92 -3.48 -2.26
CA PHE A 328 11.63 -2.04 -2.25
C PHE A 328 10.35 -1.75 -3.05
N LEU A 329 10.24 -2.27 -4.28
CA LEU A 329 9.08 -2.04 -5.14
C LEU A 329 7.80 -2.55 -4.50
N GLU A 330 7.78 -3.75 -3.94
CA GLU A 330 6.59 -4.29 -3.25
C GLU A 330 6.06 -3.33 -2.18
N GLY A 331 6.94 -2.82 -1.33
CA GLY A 331 6.55 -1.85 -0.29
C GLY A 331 6.17 -0.49 -0.84
N TYR A 332 6.93 -0.01 -1.83
CA TYR A 332 6.64 1.27 -2.49
C TYR A 332 5.26 1.24 -3.14
N LEU A 333 4.96 0.16 -3.88
CA LEU A 333 3.70 -0.03 -4.57
C LEU A 333 2.53 -0.19 -3.60
N GLY A 334 2.74 -0.94 -2.53
CA GLY A 334 1.72 -1.08 -1.48
C GLY A 334 1.33 0.27 -0.89
N ILE A 335 2.32 1.10 -0.52
CA ILE A 335 2.07 2.44 0.01
C ILE A 335 1.56 3.40 -1.07
N TYR A 336 2.09 3.34 -2.30
CA TYR A 336 1.62 4.13 -3.42
C TYR A 336 0.14 3.85 -3.69
N ASN A 337 -0.23 2.58 -3.87
CA ASN A 337 -1.60 2.19 -4.13
C ASN A 337 -2.54 2.54 -2.96
N THR A 338 -2.12 2.32 -1.70
CA THR A 338 -2.92 2.72 -0.54
C THR A 338 -3.24 4.21 -0.53
N ARG A 339 -2.31 5.06 -0.97
CA ARG A 339 -2.52 6.52 -1.09
C ARG A 339 -3.46 6.90 -2.23
N LYS A 340 -3.59 6.03 -3.23
CA LYS A 340 -4.44 6.21 -4.43
C LYS A 340 -5.78 5.50 -4.33
N LEU A 341 -5.94 4.54 -3.39
CA LEU A 341 -7.22 3.87 -3.18
C LEU A 341 -8.35 4.89 -3.04
N LYS A 342 -9.27 4.84 -3.99
CA LYS A 342 -10.35 5.81 -4.17
C LYS A 342 -11.69 5.30 -3.66
N SER A 343 -11.90 3.99 -3.61
CA SER A 343 -13.23 3.45 -3.46
C SER A 343 -13.54 2.95 -2.05
N ASP A 344 -14.74 3.23 -1.65
CA ASP A 344 -15.42 2.80 -0.45
C ASP A 344 -15.52 1.27 -0.31
N ALA A 345 -15.65 0.57 -1.44
CA ALA A 345 -15.73 -0.88 -1.49
C ALA A 345 -14.46 -1.55 -0.89
N ASN A 346 -13.29 -0.98 -1.14
CA ASN A 346 -12.05 -1.52 -0.62
C ASN A 346 -11.83 -1.16 0.86
N LEU A 347 -12.22 0.04 1.27
CA LEU A 347 -12.17 0.44 2.67
C LEU A 347 -13.21 -0.32 3.50
N SER A 348 -14.43 -0.51 2.99
CA SER A 348 -15.46 -1.30 3.67
C SER A 348 -15.09 -2.77 3.81
N LYS A 349 -14.40 -3.37 2.82
CA LYS A 349 -13.87 -4.74 2.92
C LYS A 349 -12.78 -4.84 4.00
N ILE A 350 -11.89 -3.85 4.10
CA ILE A 350 -10.90 -3.76 5.19
C ILE A 350 -11.59 -3.74 6.56
N PHE A 351 -12.72 -3.01 6.68
CA PHE A 351 -13.45 -2.89 7.94
C PHE A 351 -14.30 -4.13 8.27
N LYS A 352 -14.93 -4.76 7.27
CA LYS A 352 -15.73 -5.98 7.48
C LYS A 352 -14.87 -7.16 7.94
N GLN A 353 -13.66 -7.32 7.40
CA GLN A 353 -12.73 -8.37 7.81
C GLN A 353 -12.10 -8.14 9.19
N GLY A 354 -12.14 -6.92 9.71
CA GLY A 354 -11.61 -6.57 11.04
C GLY A 354 -12.61 -6.73 12.19
N ASN A 355 -13.89 -7.02 11.90
CA ASN A 355 -14.98 -7.18 12.88
C ASN A 355 -15.56 -8.62 12.91
N ALA A 356 -15.01 -9.55 12.13
CA ALA A 356 -15.37 -10.98 12.15
C ALA A 356 -14.44 -11.78 13.05
#